data_b7468fb78600b92ffeb1519f92293011
#
_entry.id   b7468fb78600b92ffeb1519f92293011
#
_cell.length_a   1.000
_cell.length_b   1.000
_cell.length_c   1.000
_cell.angle_alpha   90.00
_cell.angle_beta   90.00
_cell.angle_gamma   90.00
#
_symmetry.space_group_name_H-M   'P 1'
#
loop_
_entity.id
_entity.type
_entity.pdbx_description
1 polymer ?
#
loop_
_entity_poly.entity_id
_entity_poly.type
_entity_poly.pdbx_seq_one_letter_code
_entity_poly.pdbx_strand_id
1 'polypeptide(L)'
;MRIDLTDTTFIIPVRIDSMIRLENLLMSVDSIVRYFRTRILIMEASSYQNEIIPSLIKDDTVKYTFLVDKDPVFYKTKYLNILAKQVDTPLVCIWDADVILDHLQILDAVKQLRTRTSDVAYPYDGNFLDTSDILREHYWLHRDLDFLKKHQAKMNSLYTVEGVIGAVGGAVFAQTEKYLQAGMENEDFYGWGLEDGERHYRWSVSYTHLRAHET
;
A
#
# COMPACT_ATOMS: atom_id res chain seq x y z
N MET A 1 -0.94 -2.86 -23.31
CA MET A 1 0.51 -2.93 -22.93
C MET A 1 0.62 -2.33 -21.54
N ARG A 2 1.23 -3.02 -20.59
CA ARG A 2 1.45 -2.50 -19.23
C ARG A 2 2.56 -1.45 -19.25
N ILE A 3 2.41 -0.44 -18.39
CA ILE A 3 3.40 0.61 -18.19
C ILE A 3 4.57 0.04 -17.36
N ASP A 4 5.80 0.41 -17.69
CA ASP A 4 7.00 -0.11 -17.04
C ASP A 4 7.28 0.57 -15.70
N LEU A 5 7.14 -0.19 -14.62
CA LEU A 5 7.53 0.11 -13.25
C LEU A 5 8.42 -1.01 -12.67
N THR A 6 9.28 -1.62 -13.48
CA THR A 6 10.17 -2.70 -13.03
C THR A 6 11.22 -2.25 -12.02
N ASP A 7 11.39 -0.94 -11.86
CA ASP A 7 12.22 -0.30 -10.84
C ASP A 7 11.51 -0.07 -9.50
N THR A 8 10.25 -0.51 -9.39
CA THR A 8 9.42 -0.32 -8.19
C THR A 8 8.93 -1.67 -7.68
N THR A 9 8.98 -1.87 -6.37
CA THR A 9 8.42 -3.05 -5.69
C THR A 9 7.33 -2.63 -4.71
N PHE A 10 6.13 -3.18 -4.88
CA PHE A 10 5.04 -3.04 -3.90
C PHE A 10 5.19 -4.11 -2.82
N ILE A 11 5.07 -3.73 -1.56
CA ILE A 11 5.10 -4.65 -0.41
C ILE A 11 3.76 -4.63 0.30
N ILE A 12 3.12 -5.81 0.41
CA ILE A 12 1.74 -5.97 0.91
C ILE A 12 1.74 -7.05 1.98
N PRO A 13 1.77 -6.70 3.26
CA PRO A 13 1.53 -7.65 4.34
C PRO A 13 0.03 -7.89 4.50
N VAL A 14 -0.38 -9.13 4.73
CA VAL A 14 -1.80 -9.48 4.86
C VAL A 14 -2.01 -10.66 5.80
N ARG A 15 -3.19 -10.70 6.43
CA ARG A 15 -3.76 -11.89 7.08
C ARG A 15 -5.16 -12.06 6.53
N ILE A 16 -5.44 -13.21 5.94
CA ILE A 16 -6.77 -13.52 5.43
C ILE A 16 -7.59 -14.18 6.52
N ASP A 17 -8.41 -13.40 7.17
CA ASP A 17 -9.34 -13.80 8.24
C ASP A 17 -10.82 -13.67 7.83
N SER A 18 -11.09 -13.13 6.64
CA SER A 18 -12.43 -12.94 6.11
C SER A 18 -12.43 -12.95 4.57
N MET A 19 -13.58 -13.26 3.97
CA MET A 19 -13.75 -13.18 2.51
C MET A 19 -13.59 -11.74 2.01
N ILE A 20 -14.07 -10.76 2.76
CA ILE A 20 -13.94 -9.34 2.40
C ILE A 20 -12.45 -8.95 2.27
N ARG A 21 -11.61 -9.39 3.20
CA ARG A 21 -10.17 -9.10 3.15
C ARG A 21 -9.49 -9.79 1.96
N LEU A 22 -9.89 -11.01 1.64
CA LEU A 22 -9.41 -11.71 0.46
C LEU A 22 -9.79 -10.97 -0.82
N GLU A 23 -11.07 -10.60 -0.96
CA GLU A 23 -11.57 -9.85 -2.12
C GLU A 23 -10.88 -8.48 -2.25
N ASN A 24 -10.66 -7.77 -1.14
CA ASN A 24 -9.94 -6.52 -1.13
C ASN A 24 -8.51 -6.69 -1.65
N LEU A 25 -7.78 -7.70 -1.16
CA LEU A 25 -6.44 -8.01 -1.67
C LEU A 25 -6.46 -8.30 -3.17
N LEU A 26 -7.42 -9.10 -3.65
CA LEU A 26 -7.54 -9.41 -5.07
C LEU A 26 -7.84 -8.18 -5.93
N MET A 27 -8.72 -7.29 -5.45
CA MET A 27 -9.00 -6.01 -6.12
C MET A 27 -7.78 -5.10 -6.15
N SER A 28 -7.09 -5.00 -5.03
CA SER A 28 -5.90 -4.16 -4.87
C SER A 28 -4.77 -4.62 -5.81
N VAL A 29 -4.44 -5.91 -5.79
CA VAL A 29 -3.40 -6.49 -6.69
C VAL A 29 -3.80 -6.34 -8.16
N ASP A 30 -5.07 -6.66 -8.52
CA ASP A 30 -5.57 -6.50 -9.89
C ASP A 30 -5.44 -5.04 -10.37
N SER A 31 -5.72 -4.07 -9.51
CA SER A 31 -5.61 -2.64 -9.84
C SER A 31 -4.18 -2.23 -10.20
N ILE A 32 -3.17 -2.89 -9.63
CA ILE A 32 -1.75 -2.65 -9.93
C ILE A 32 -1.35 -3.40 -11.20
N VAL A 33 -1.54 -4.73 -11.25
CA VAL A 33 -1.04 -5.56 -12.36
C VAL A 33 -1.74 -5.30 -13.68
N ARG A 34 -2.95 -4.76 -13.65
CA ARG A 34 -3.70 -4.36 -14.85
C ARG A 34 -2.98 -3.26 -15.64
N TYR A 35 -2.39 -2.29 -14.96
CA TYR A 35 -1.78 -1.13 -15.58
C TYR A 35 -0.26 -1.22 -15.65
N PHE A 36 0.38 -1.93 -14.71
CA PHE A 36 1.82 -1.88 -14.52
C PHE A 36 2.50 -3.24 -14.67
N ARG A 37 3.69 -3.21 -15.26
CA ARG A 37 4.68 -4.27 -15.13
C ARG A 37 5.62 -3.86 -14.00
N THR A 38 5.42 -4.43 -12.82
CA THR A 38 6.11 -4.07 -11.58
C THR A 38 6.42 -5.35 -10.78
N ARG A 39 6.95 -5.23 -9.59
CA ARG A 39 7.08 -6.35 -8.64
C ARG A 39 6.12 -6.15 -7.48
N ILE A 40 5.47 -7.22 -7.05
CA ILE A 40 4.61 -7.22 -5.88
C ILE A 40 5.07 -8.35 -4.96
N LEU A 41 5.42 -8.01 -3.73
CA LEU A 41 5.73 -8.97 -2.68
C LEU A 41 4.55 -9.02 -1.70
N ILE A 42 3.87 -10.15 -1.66
CA ILE A 42 2.79 -10.40 -0.70
C ILE A 42 3.32 -11.32 0.39
N MET A 43 3.15 -10.93 1.65
CA MET A 43 3.41 -11.78 2.81
C MET A 43 2.11 -12.02 3.58
N GLU A 44 1.64 -13.26 3.56
CA GLU A 44 0.55 -13.68 4.43
C GLU A 44 1.13 -14.16 5.76
N ALA A 45 0.72 -13.54 6.87
CA ALA A 45 1.08 -13.94 8.22
C ALA A 45 -0.13 -14.51 8.95
N SER A 46 -0.16 -15.84 9.14
CA SER A 46 -1.30 -16.53 9.75
C SER A 46 -0.84 -17.80 10.49
N SER A 47 -1.74 -18.37 11.28
CA SER A 47 -1.46 -19.59 12.06
C SER A 47 -1.28 -20.84 11.20
N TYR A 48 -1.85 -20.85 9.99
CA TYR A 48 -1.68 -21.94 9.02
C TYR A 48 -1.78 -21.41 7.58
N GLN A 49 -1.09 -22.09 6.67
CA GLN A 49 -1.12 -21.79 5.25
C GLN A 49 -2.31 -22.51 4.59
N ASN A 50 -3.18 -21.75 3.93
CA ASN A 50 -4.34 -22.28 3.22
C ASN A 50 -4.19 -22.31 1.69
N GLU A 51 -3.13 -21.69 1.15
CA GLU A 51 -2.80 -21.61 -0.28
C GLU A 51 -3.85 -20.91 -1.16
N ILE A 52 -4.81 -20.20 -0.58
CA ILE A 52 -5.86 -19.51 -1.33
C ILE A 52 -5.27 -18.38 -2.18
N ILE A 53 -4.42 -17.53 -1.60
CA ILE A 53 -3.81 -16.40 -2.32
C ILE A 53 -3.05 -16.89 -3.56
N PRO A 54 -2.08 -17.82 -3.48
CA PRO A 54 -1.34 -18.29 -4.65
C PRO A 54 -2.21 -19.10 -5.61
N SER A 55 -3.37 -19.62 -5.18
CA SER A 55 -4.32 -20.26 -6.09
C SER A 55 -5.09 -19.28 -6.97
N LEU A 56 -5.33 -18.05 -6.50
CA LEU A 56 -6.14 -17.03 -7.17
C LEU A 56 -5.29 -16.00 -7.91
N ILE A 57 -4.12 -15.62 -7.40
CA ILE A 57 -3.22 -14.66 -8.04
C ILE A 57 -2.19 -15.43 -8.87
N LYS A 58 -2.27 -15.33 -10.20
CA LYS A 58 -1.42 -16.06 -11.16
C LYS A 58 -0.49 -15.17 -11.98
N ASP A 59 -0.33 -13.90 -11.60
CA ASP A 59 0.56 -12.98 -12.30
C ASP A 59 2.02 -13.27 -11.90
N ASP A 60 2.91 -13.37 -12.87
CA ASP A 60 4.33 -13.71 -12.71
C ASP A 60 5.15 -12.59 -12.03
N THR A 61 4.59 -11.39 -11.95
CA THR A 61 5.19 -10.25 -11.25
C THR A 61 4.86 -10.25 -9.74
N VAL A 62 3.99 -11.16 -9.30
CA VAL A 62 3.58 -11.30 -7.90
C VAL A 62 4.30 -12.46 -7.23
N LYS A 63 5.06 -12.17 -6.19
CA LYS A 63 5.71 -13.17 -5.34
C LYS A 63 4.95 -13.27 -4.02
N TYR A 64 4.40 -14.44 -3.75
CA TYR A 64 3.76 -14.76 -2.47
C TYR A 64 4.73 -15.48 -1.53
N THR A 65 4.69 -15.09 -0.26
CA THR A 65 5.39 -15.77 0.84
C THR A 65 4.44 -15.97 2.01
N PHE A 66 4.63 -17.05 2.75
CA PHE A 66 3.87 -17.35 3.94
C PHE A 66 4.76 -17.31 5.18
N LEU A 67 4.29 -16.66 6.23
CA LEU A 67 4.92 -16.63 7.55
C LEU A 67 3.96 -17.26 8.57
N VAL A 68 4.42 -18.32 9.25
CA VAL A 68 3.66 -18.88 10.37
C VAL A 68 3.70 -17.89 11.52
N ASP A 69 2.55 -17.35 11.88
CA ASP A 69 2.37 -16.48 13.02
C ASP A 69 1.07 -16.80 13.74
N LYS A 70 1.19 -17.22 15.01
CA LYS A 70 0.06 -17.60 15.88
C LYS A 70 -0.43 -16.47 16.76
N ASP A 71 0.20 -15.30 16.64
CA ASP A 71 -0.23 -14.12 17.39
C ASP A 71 -1.65 -13.72 16.94
N PRO A 72 -2.61 -13.52 17.85
CA PRO A 72 -3.95 -13.06 17.49
C PRO A 72 -3.94 -11.67 16.85
N VAL A 73 -2.96 -10.85 17.19
CA VAL A 73 -2.80 -9.50 16.65
C VAL A 73 -1.94 -9.53 15.38
N PHE A 74 -2.40 -8.83 14.33
CA PHE A 74 -1.63 -8.69 13.10
C PHE A 74 -0.54 -7.63 13.27
N TYR A 75 0.71 -8.06 13.23
CA TYR A 75 1.87 -7.19 13.48
C TYR A 75 2.40 -6.58 12.17
N LYS A 76 1.63 -5.61 11.63
CA LYS A 76 1.86 -4.98 10.31
C LYS A 76 3.29 -4.46 10.14
N THR A 77 3.80 -3.70 11.12
CA THR A 77 5.13 -3.06 11.05
C THR A 77 6.27 -4.07 10.92
N LYS A 78 6.21 -5.16 11.68
CA LYS A 78 7.17 -6.28 11.59
C LYS A 78 7.17 -6.92 10.20
N TYR A 79 5.98 -7.19 9.64
CA TYR A 79 5.89 -7.86 8.34
C TYR A 79 6.32 -6.94 7.20
N LEU A 80 6.04 -5.64 7.29
CA LEU A 80 6.56 -4.63 6.36
C LEU A 80 8.09 -4.61 6.38
N ASN A 81 8.71 -4.65 7.57
CA ASN A 81 10.17 -4.66 7.70
C ASN A 81 10.79 -5.94 7.12
N ILE A 82 10.13 -7.10 7.27
CA ILE A 82 10.59 -8.35 6.65
C ILE A 82 10.51 -8.26 5.11
N LEU A 83 9.44 -7.69 4.57
CA LEU A 83 9.25 -7.50 3.13
C LEU A 83 10.25 -6.46 2.59
N ALA A 84 10.42 -5.33 3.28
CA ALA A 84 11.31 -4.25 2.86
C ALA A 84 12.77 -4.72 2.67
N LYS A 85 13.25 -5.62 3.52
CA LYS A 85 14.59 -6.23 3.42
C LYS A 85 14.76 -7.15 2.20
N GLN A 86 13.66 -7.52 1.52
CA GLN A 86 13.68 -8.34 0.30
C GLN A 86 13.60 -7.48 -0.97
N VAL A 87 13.39 -6.17 -0.84
CA VAL A 87 13.30 -5.24 -1.97
C VAL A 87 14.69 -4.99 -2.53
N ASP A 88 14.87 -5.27 -3.81
CA ASP A 88 16.12 -5.05 -4.56
C ASP A 88 15.97 -3.97 -5.66
N THR A 89 14.79 -3.35 -5.75
CA THR A 89 14.51 -2.26 -6.69
C THR A 89 14.82 -0.90 -6.10
N PRO A 90 15.13 0.12 -6.92
CA PRO A 90 15.38 1.49 -6.46
C PRO A 90 14.25 2.11 -5.65
N LEU A 91 13.00 1.75 -5.99
CA LEU A 91 11.80 2.29 -5.36
C LEU A 91 11.02 1.19 -4.65
N VAL A 92 10.50 1.51 -3.48
CA VAL A 92 9.58 0.68 -2.71
C VAL A 92 8.24 1.38 -2.53
N CYS A 93 7.16 0.64 -2.58
CA CYS A 93 5.83 1.11 -2.22
C CYS A 93 5.27 0.26 -1.08
N ILE A 94 5.01 0.87 0.07
CA ILE A 94 4.19 0.30 1.13
C ILE A 94 2.75 0.41 0.66
N TRP A 95 2.02 -0.72 0.68
CA TRP A 95 0.67 -0.75 0.13
C TRP A 95 -0.24 -1.62 0.99
N ASP A 96 -1.37 -1.06 1.41
CA ASP A 96 -2.36 -1.82 2.17
C ASP A 96 -3.24 -2.67 1.24
N ALA A 97 -3.65 -3.83 1.73
CA ALA A 97 -4.35 -4.85 0.94
C ALA A 97 -5.76 -4.43 0.45
N ASP A 98 -6.25 -3.29 0.87
CA ASP A 98 -7.60 -2.76 0.58
C ASP A 98 -7.59 -1.38 -0.10
N VAL A 99 -6.43 -0.92 -0.55
CA VAL A 99 -6.26 0.37 -1.22
C VAL A 99 -6.42 0.23 -2.73
N ILE A 100 -7.18 1.16 -3.31
CA ILE A 100 -7.34 1.35 -4.74
C ILE A 100 -7.01 2.81 -5.06
N LEU A 101 -6.10 3.02 -6.02
CA LEU A 101 -5.73 4.34 -6.52
C LEU A 101 -5.85 4.40 -8.05
N ASP A 102 -6.01 5.62 -8.55
CA ASP A 102 -5.86 5.83 -9.99
C ASP A 102 -4.41 5.57 -10.41
N HIS A 103 -4.26 4.87 -11.52
CA HIS A 103 -2.95 4.58 -12.08
C HIS A 103 -2.12 5.84 -12.39
N LEU A 104 -2.77 6.97 -12.69
CA LEU A 104 -2.10 8.25 -12.91
C LEU A 104 -1.48 8.82 -11.63
N GLN A 105 -2.12 8.64 -10.47
CA GLN A 105 -1.57 9.03 -9.17
C GLN A 105 -0.31 8.22 -8.84
N ILE A 106 -0.34 6.91 -9.12
CA ILE A 106 0.83 6.03 -8.95
C ILE A 106 1.98 6.48 -9.87
N LEU A 107 1.68 6.79 -11.13
CA LEU A 107 2.68 7.27 -12.09
C LEU A 107 3.33 8.58 -11.65
N ASP A 108 2.54 9.51 -11.14
CA ASP A 108 3.05 10.80 -10.71
C ASP A 108 3.98 10.65 -9.49
N ALA A 109 3.57 9.85 -8.50
CA ALA A 109 4.42 9.54 -7.34
C ALA A 109 5.76 8.91 -7.77
N VAL A 110 5.73 7.91 -8.65
CA VAL A 110 6.95 7.26 -9.16
C VAL A 110 7.81 8.24 -9.97
N LYS A 111 7.20 9.11 -10.77
CA LYS A 111 7.93 10.14 -11.54
C LYS A 111 8.70 11.09 -10.63
N GLN A 112 8.09 11.54 -9.54
CA GLN A 112 8.75 12.43 -8.57
C GLN A 112 9.97 11.75 -7.94
N LEU A 113 9.87 10.46 -7.59
CA LEU A 113 10.99 9.70 -7.07
C LEU A 113 12.08 9.46 -8.12
N ARG A 114 11.73 9.12 -9.36
CA ARG A 114 12.67 8.94 -10.47
C ARG A 114 13.47 10.21 -10.78
N THR A 115 12.83 11.36 -10.71
CA THR A 115 13.49 12.67 -10.92
C THR A 115 14.22 13.16 -9.66
N ARG A 116 14.14 12.43 -8.55
CA ARG A 116 14.70 12.80 -7.25
C ARG A 116 14.26 14.18 -6.75
N THR A 117 13.06 14.60 -7.13
CA THR A 117 12.43 15.82 -6.60
C THR A 117 11.93 15.61 -5.17
N SER A 118 11.67 14.32 -4.82
CA SER A 118 11.33 13.88 -3.47
C SER A 118 11.98 12.53 -3.17
N ASP A 119 12.17 12.22 -1.89
CA ASP A 119 12.61 10.90 -1.41
C ASP A 119 11.43 10.03 -1.01
N VAL A 120 10.28 10.66 -0.72
CA VAL A 120 9.00 10.04 -0.37
C VAL A 120 7.89 10.73 -1.15
N ALA A 121 6.92 9.97 -1.63
CA ALA A 121 5.75 10.51 -2.32
C ALA A 121 4.48 9.79 -1.85
N TYR A 122 3.48 10.58 -1.45
CA TYR A 122 2.12 10.11 -1.19
C TYR A 122 1.31 10.28 -2.48
N PRO A 123 0.69 9.21 -3.03
CA PRO A 123 -0.01 9.29 -4.31
C PRO A 123 -1.44 9.84 -4.17
N TYR A 124 -1.70 10.64 -3.15
CA TYR A 124 -3.00 11.26 -2.86
C TYR A 124 -2.80 12.50 -1.97
N ASP A 125 -3.83 13.32 -1.86
CA ASP A 125 -3.83 14.63 -1.19
C ASP A 125 -4.25 14.58 0.29
N GLY A 126 -4.12 13.43 0.94
CA GLY A 126 -4.57 13.21 2.32
C GLY A 126 -6.05 12.83 2.44
N ASN A 127 -6.82 12.82 1.34
CA ASN A 127 -8.19 12.32 1.34
C ASN A 127 -8.19 10.80 1.24
N PHE A 128 -8.79 10.16 2.23
CA PHE A 128 -9.00 8.71 2.29
C PHE A 128 -10.51 8.45 2.28
N LEU A 129 -11.00 7.83 1.21
CA LEU A 129 -12.43 7.64 0.98
C LEU A 129 -12.79 6.17 1.23
N ASP A 130 -13.68 5.95 2.20
CA ASP A 130 -14.22 4.63 2.48
C ASP A 130 -15.49 4.36 1.68
N THR A 131 -15.50 3.24 0.96
CA THR A 131 -16.62 2.86 0.12
C THR A 131 -17.74 2.23 0.95
N SER A 132 -19.00 2.51 0.60
CA SER A 132 -20.09 1.69 1.09
C SER A 132 -20.00 0.27 0.52
N ASP A 133 -20.67 -0.69 1.17
CA ASP A 133 -20.73 -2.08 0.70
C ASP A 133 -21.20 -2.20 -0.75
N ILE A 134 -22.18 -1.36 -1.16
CA ILE A 134 -22.73 -1.35 -2.53
C ILE A 134 -21.67 -0.87 -3.54
N LEU A 135 -20.92 0.18 -3.22
CA LEU A 135 -19.87 0.69 -4.10
C LEU A 135 -18.71 -0.28 -4.18
N ARG A 136 -18.35 -0.90 -3.06
CA ARG A 136 -17.33 -1.95 -2.99
C ARG A 136 -17.72 -3.15 -3.86
N GLU A 137 -18.96 -3.65 -3.72
CA GLU A 137 -19.48 -4.76 -4.51
C GLU A 137 -19.51 -4.44 -6.00
N HIS A 138 -19.93 -3.24 -6.37
CA HIS A 138 -19.87 -2.79 -7.77
C HIS A 138 -18.43 -2.86 -8.31
N TYR A 139 -17.47 -2.34 -7.54
CA TYR A 139 -16.06 -2.39 -7.96
C TYR A 139 -15.53 -3.83 -8.00
N TRP A 140 -15.92 -4.68 -7.06
CA TRP A 140 -15.60 -6.10 -7.08
C TRP A 140 -16.03 -6.79 -8.37
N LEU A 141 -17.24 -6.49 -8.85
CA LEU A 141 -17.80 -7.12 -10.06
C LEU A 141 -17.25 -6.53 -11.37
N HIS A 142 -17.04 -5.22 -11.42
CA HIS A 142 -16.80 -4.49 -12.66
C HIS A 142 -15.40 -3.90 -12.80
N ARG A 143 -14.66 -3.73 -11.70
CA ARG A 143 -13.34 -3.05 -11.68
C ARG A 143 -13.40 -1.65 -12.30
N ASP A 144 -14.52 -0.97 -12.12
CA ASP A 144 -14.81 0.35 -12.68
C ASP A 144 -14.47 1.45 -11.67
N LEU A 145 -13.25 1.99 -11.77
CA LEU A 145 -12.78 3.08 -10.93
C LEU A 145 -13.49 4.40 -11.25
N ASP A 146 -13.86 4.64 -12.51
CA ASP A 146 -14.55 5.87 -12.90
C ASP A 146 -15.94 5.95 -12.28
N PHE A 147 -16.60 4.80 -12.10
CA PHE A 147 -17.84 4.73 -11.33
C PHE A 147 -17.61 5.13 -9.87
N LEU A 148 -16.57 4.65 -9.22
CA LEU A 148 -16.23 5.07 -7.85
C LEU A 148 -15.97 6.58 -7.77
N LYS A 149 -15.14 7.13 -8.68
CA LYS A 149 -14.87 8.57 -8.76
C LYS A 149 -16.14 9.41 -8.92
N LYS A 150 -17.05 8.98 -9.77
CA LYS A 150 -18.36 9.65 -9.98
C LYS A 150 -19.20 9.70 -8.71
N HIS A 151 -19.03 8.73 -7.82
CA HIS A 151 -19.80 8.58 -6.59
C HIS A 151 -19.03 8.95 -5.32
N GLN A 152 -17.82 9.54 -5.45
CA GLN A 152 -16.97 9.85 -4.30
C GLN A 152 -17.65 10.73 -3.24
N ALA A 153 -18.55 11.63 -3.63
CA ALA A 153 -19.32 12.47 -2.70
C ALA A 153 -20.30 11.66 -1.79
N LYS A 154 -20.49 10.37 -2.08
CA LYS A 154 -21.30 9.43 -1.26
C LYS A 154 -20.43 8.51 -0.40
N MET A 155 -19.12 8.64 -0.48
CA MET A 155 -18.16 7.89 0.34
C MET A 155 -17.90 8.65 1.64
N ASN A 156 -17.53 7.90 2.67
CA ASN A 156 -17.12 8.51 3.92
C ASN A 156 -15.65 8.95 3.81
N SER A 157 -15.36 10.23 4.05
CA SER A 157 -14.00 10.69 4.21
C SER A 157 -13.49 10.28 5.60
N LEU A 158 -12.47 9.46 5.63
CA LEU A 158 -11.80 9.04 6.86
C LEU A 158 -10.63 10.00 7.16
N TYR A 159 -10.32 10.16 8.46
CA TYR A 159 -9.17 10.94 8.94
C TYR A 159 -9.19 12.42 8.54
N THR A 160 -10.33 12.96 8.16
CA THR A 160 -10.54 14.39 7.92
C THR A 160 -10.92 15.06 9.23
N VAL A 161 -9.95 15.63 9.94
CA VAL A 161 -10.21 16.45 11.12
C VAL A 161 -9.72 17.86 10.81
N GLU A 162 -10.53 18.89 11.06
CA GLU A 162 -10.13 20.29 10.88
C GLU A 162 -8.79 20.58 11.58
N GLY A 163 -7.78 20.99 10.80
CA GLY A 163 -6.44 21.34 11.28
C GLY A 163 -5.48 20.17 11.53
N VAL A 164 -5.87 18.93 11.26
CA VAL A 164 -4.99 17.76 11.30
C VAL A 164 -4.59 17.35 9.89
N ILE A 165 -3.32 16.99 9.72
CA ILE A 165 -2.77 16.38 8.50
C ILE A 165 -3.68 15.22 8.09
N GLY A 166 -4.06 15.17 6.81
CA GLY A 166 -4.88 14.10 6.25
C GLY A 166 -4.24 12.72 6.38
N ALA A 167 -4.86 11.70 5.82
CA ALA A 167 -4.33 10.36 5.86
C ALA A 167 -2.90 10.29 5.30
N VAL A 168 -2.01 9.57 5.99
CA VAL A 168 -0.62 9.32 5.57
C VAL A 168 -0.31 7.82 5.49
N GLY A 169 -1.35 7.00 5.51
CA GLY A 169 -1.30 5.55 5.40
C GLY A 169 -1.82 5.02 4.07
N GLY A 170 -2.03 3.73 4.00
CA GLY A 170 -2.61 3.02 2.86
C GLY A 170 -1.68 2.82 1.67
N ALA A 171 -1.05 3.88 1.17
CA ALA A 171 -0.06 3.81 0.09
C ALA A 171 1.00 4.90 0.26
N VAL A 172 2.27 4.50 0.27
CA VAL A 172 3.39 5.44 0.27
C VAL A 172 4.55 4.91 -0.56
N PHE A 173 5.10 5.75 -1.42
CA PHE A 173 6.27 5.44 -2.25
C PHE A 173 7.51 6.08 -1.65
N ALA A 174 8.65 5.40 -1.72
CA ALA A 174 9.92 5.92 -1.23
C ALA A 174 11.10 5.42 -2.08
N GLN A 175 12.20 6.17 -2.06
CA GLN A 175 13.51 5.65 -2.44
C GLN A 175 13.84 4.51 -1.46
N THR A 176 14.09 3.30 -1.97
CA THR A 176 14.32 2.11 -1.13
C THR A 176 15.48 2.32 -0.16
N GLU A 177 16.60 2.88 -0.64
CA GLU A 177 17.76 3.19 0.20
C GLU A 177 17.38 4.13 1.36
N LYS A 178 16.60 5.19 1.07
CA LYS A 178 16.18 6.17 2.07
C LYS A 178 15.23 5.55 3.10
N TYR A 179 14.30 4.73 2.65
CA TYR A 179 13.38 4.00 3.54
C TYR A 179 14.15 3.10 4.52
N LEU A 180 15.13 2.34 4.02
CA LEU A 180 15.97 1.48 4.86
C LEU A 180 16.82 2.30 5.83
N GLN A 181 17.47 3.39 5.37
CA GLN A 181 18.28 4.29 6.21
C GLN A 181 17.44 4.98 7.30
N ALA A 182 16.18 5.29 7.01
CA ALA A 182 15.25 5.90 7.95
C ALA A 182 14.75 4.92 9.03
N GLY A 183 15.20 3.66 9.02
CA GLY A 183 14.82 2.65 9.99
C GLY A 183 13.51 1.92 9.68
N MET A 184 12.95 2.10 8.47
CA MET A 184 11.73 1.42 8.02
C MET A 184 10.53 1.71 8.93
N GLU A 185 9.76 0.68 9.34
CA GLU A 185 8.66 0.81 10.29
C GLU A 185 9.14 0.68 11.73
N ASN A 186 8.52 1.41 12.64
CA ASN A 186 8.77 1.26 14.07
C ASN A 186 8.00 0.05 14.62
N GLU A 187 8.73 -1.01 15.00
CA GLU A 187 8.14 -2.25 15.51
C GLU A 187 7.60 -2.13 16.94
N ASP A 188 7.75 -0.99 17.62
CA ASP A 188 7.06 -0.75 18.90
C ASP A 188 5.54 -0.56 18.71
N PHE A 189 5.09 -0.29 17.48
CA PHE A 189 3.67 -0.27 17.11
C PHE A 189 3.17 -1.70 16.87
N TYR A 190 2.66 -2.29 17.93
CA TYR A 190 2.07 -3.62 17.91
C TYR A 190 0.56 -3.54 17.66
N GLY A 191 0.11 -4.08 16.53
CA GLY A 191 -1.28 -4.08 16.14
C GLY A 191 -1.60 -3.03 15.09
N TRP A 192 -2.74 -2.36 15.22
CA TRP A 192 -3.25 -1.39 14.27
C TRP A 192 -3.33 0.02 14.86
N GLY A 193 -2.92 0.99 14.08
CA GLY A 193 -3.14 2.42 14.30
C GLY A 193 -1.88 3.20 14.70
N LEU A 194 -1.82 4.43 14.18
CA LEU A 194 -0.79 5.44 14.41
C LEU A 194 0.61 5.12 13.84
N GLU A 195 0.89 3.93 13.37
CA GLU A 195 2.19 3.57 12.78
C GLU A 195 2.52 4.43 11.54
N ASP A 196 1.53 4.70 10.71
CA ASP A 196 1.68 5.54 9.52
C ASP A 196 1.97 7.00 9.90
N GLY A 197 1.29 7.51 10.92
CA GLY A 197 1.51 8.86 11.46
C GLY A 197 2.90 9.00 12.09
N GLU A 198 3.35 8.00 12.85
CA GLU A 198 4.69 7.97 13.42
C GLU A 198 5.74 7.98 12.31
N ARG A 199 5.61 7.11 11.30
CA ARG A 199 6.49 7.07 10.15
C ARG A 199 6.58 8.43 9.46
N HIS A 200 5.43 9.04 9.15
CA HIS A 200 5.35 10.35 8.52
C HIS A 200 6.05 11.42 9.36
N TYR A 201 5.76 11.49 10.67
CA TYR A 201 6.38 12.44 11.59
C TYR A 201 7.88 12.22 11.69
N ARG A 202 8.35 11.01 11.94
CA ARG A 202 9.75 10.67 12.06
C ARG A 202 10.53 11.02 10.81
N TRP A 203 9.99 10.76 9.63
CA TRP A 203 10.63 11.12 8.36
C TRP A 203 10.67 12.64 8.14
N SER A 204 9.63 13.37 8.52
CA SER A 204 9.60 14.82 8.39
C SER A 204 10.58 15.54 9.33
N VAL A 205 10.82 14.99 10.52
CA VAL A 205 11.69 15.60 11.56
C VAL A 205 13.14 15.13 11.46
N SER A 206 13.36 13.83 11.21
CA SER A 206 14.71 13.24 11.21
C SER A 206 15.51 13.54 9.95
N TYR A 207 14.83 13.91 8.88
CA TYR A 207 15.43 14.17 7.58
C TYR A 207 15.03 15.56 7.10
N THR A 208 15.76 16.57 7.51
CA THR A 208 15.68 17.94 6.96
C THR A 208 15.88 17.99 5.44
N HIS A 209 16.09 16.84 4.80
CA HIS A 209 16.29 16.68 3.35
C HIS A 209 15.31 15.68 2.70
N LEU A 210 14.41 15.03 3.45
CA LEU A 210 13.32 14.27 2.84
C LEU A 210 12.30 15.26 2.29
N ARG A 211 12.27 15.39 0.99
CA ARG A 211 11.22 16.16 0.31
C ARG A 211 10.03 15.24 0.16
N ALA A 212 9.00 15.44 1.00
CA ALA A 212 7.69 14.85 0.78
C ALA A 212 6.92 15.70 -0.22
N HIS A 213 6.25 15.08 -1.16
CA HIS A 213 5.34 15.75 -2.07
C HIS A 213 3.97 15.06 -1.99
N GLU A 214 2.95 15.85 -1.71
CA GLU A 214 1.55 15.44 -1.79
C GLU A 214 1.05 15.78 -3.20
N THR A 215 0.43 14.84 -3.87
CA THR A 215 -0.13 15.03 -5.23
C THR A 215 -1.64 15.01 -5.24
#